data_238430e5b8f12dc5391d3ba5a81607b5
#
_entry.id   238430e5b8f12dc5391d3ba5a81607b5
#
_cell.length_a   1.000
_cell.length_b   1.000
_cell.length_c   1.000
_cell.angle_alpha   90.00
_cell.angle_beta   90.00
_cell.angle_gamma   90.00
#
_symmetry.space_group_name_H-M   'P 1'
#
loop_
_entity.id
_entity.type
_entity.pdbx_description
1 polymer ?
#
loop_
_entity_poly.entity_id
_entity_poly.type
_entity_poly.pdbx_seq_one_letter_code
_entity_poly.pdbx_strand_id
1 'polypeptide(L)'
;LGGSTNAVMHLIAMGNSVDIELTLDDFQKVSNRVPVLADLKPSGKYLMEDLHEVGGVPAVMKYLLKHHLLHGDCLTVTGKTIAENLESVQDLTEGQQVFLPLENPVKANGHLQMLYGNLATEGSVAKISGKEGDYFEGTAKVFDDEYAVIDGVKNGEVKPGNVVVIRYCGPKGGPGMPEMLKPTSAIMGAGLGNSVALITDGRFSGG
;
A
#
# COMPACT_ATOMS: atom_id res chain seq x y z
N LEU A 1 -0.01 -8.90 4.22
CA LEU A 1 -0.74 -9.29 3.01
C LEU A 1 -0.36 -8.46 1.79
N GLY A 2 0.19 -7.33 1.95
CA GLY A 2 0.25 -6.23 1.01
C GLY A 2 -0.76 -5.17 1.43
N GLY A 3 -0.97 -4.15 0.62
CA GLY A 3 -1.93 -3.11 0.94
C GLY A 3 -1.74 -1.88 0.08
N SER A 4 -2.65 -0.93 0.26
CA SER A 4 -2.61 0.37 -0.38
C SER A 4 -2.35 1.46 0.65
N THR A 5 -1.52 2.44 0.32
CA THR A 5 -1.33 3.65 1.13
C THR A 5 -2.66 4.38 1.35
N ASN A 6 -3.58 4.30 0.38
CA ASN A 6 -4.93 4.85 0.50
C ASN A 6 -5.75 4.19 1.63
N ALA A 7 -5.55 2.88 1.88
CA ALA A 7 -6.27 2.20 2.95
C ALA A 7 -5.94 2.78 4.33
N VAL A 8 -4.71 3.19 4.58
CA VAL A 8 -4.30 3.86 5.83
C VAL A 8 -5.12 5.12 6.05
N MET A 9 -5.16 6.00 5.05
CA MET A 9 -5.91 7.26 5.12
C MET A 9 -7.41 7.02 5.33
N HIS A 10 -8.00 6.10 4.56
CA HIS A 10 -9.44 5.82 4.66
C HIS A 10 -9.83 5.17 5.99
N LEU A 11 -9.03 4.25 6.50
CA LEU A 11 -9.31 3.61 7.79
C LEU A 11 -9.19 4.59 8.96
N ILE A 12 -8.23 5.51 8.93
CA ILE A 12 -8.12 6.60 9.92
C ILE A 12 -9.37 7.49 9.85
N ALA A 13 -9.83 7.85 8.65
CA ALA A 13 -11.04 8.64 8.48
C ALA A 13 -12.31 7.91 8.98
N MET A 14 -12.42 6.60 8.73
CA MET A 14 -13.51 5.78 9.27
C MET A 14 -13.45 5.70 10.79
N GLY A 15 -12.27 5.49 11.38
CA GLY A 15 -12.07 5.50 12.82
C GLY A 15 -12.55 6.80 13.45
N ASN A 16 -12.11 7.93 12.91
CA ASN A 16 -12.52 9.25 13.36
C ASN A 16 -14.04 9.48 13.27
N SER A 17 -14.71 8.89 12.28
CA SER A 17 -16.17 9.02 12.12
C SER A 17 -16.99 8.29 13.18
N VAL A 18 -16.38 7.42 13.95
CA VAL A 18 -17.00 6.62 15.03
C VAL A 18 -16.27 6.78 16.36
N ASP A 19 -15.49 7.86 16.50
CA ASP A 19 -14.73 8.23 17.70
C ASP A 19 -13.73 7.14 18.14
N ILE A 20 -13.17 6.39 17.19
CA ILE A 20 -12.07 5.45 17.42
C ILE A 20 -10.77 6.09 16.96
N GLU A 21 -9.85 6.26 17.90
CA GLU A 21 -8.50 6.72 17.59
C GLU A 21 -7.73 5.61 16.89
N LEU A 22 -7.27 5.90 15.66
CA LEU A 22 -6.42 5.05 14.87
C LEU A 22 -5.25 5.88 14.33
N THR A 23 -4.04 5.48 14.69
CA THR A 23 -2.82 6.22 14.40
C THR A 23 -1.97 5.53 13.34
N LEU A 24 -1.01 6.23 12.73
CA LEU A 24 -0.03 5.63 11.83
C LEU A 24 0.77 4.51 12.51
N ASP A 25 1.09 4.66 13.79
CA ASP A 25 1.84 3.66 14.55
C ASP A 25 1.08 2.33 14.72
N ASP A 26 -0.25 2.36 14.73
CA ASP A 26 -1.04 1.13 14.77
C ASP A 26 -0.91 0.34 13.46
N PHE A 27 -0.87 1.04 12.33
CA PHE A 27 -0.56 0.41 11.04
C PHE A 27 0.87 -0.15 11.01
N GLN A 28 1.85 0.57 11.56
CA GLN A 28 3.22 0.07 11.62
C GLN A 28 3.33 -1.20 12.47
N LYS A 29 2.66 -1.24 13.63
CA LYS A 29 2.62 -2.46 14.47
C LYS A 29 2.06 -3.67 13.71
N VAL A 30 0.96 -3.48 12.96
CA VAL A 30 0.37 -4.55 12.15
C VAL A 30 1.29 -4.92 10.99
N SER A 31 1.85 -3.93 10.29
CA SER A 31 2.79 -4.17 9.17
C SER A 31 4.03 -4.96 9.59
N ASN A 32 4.55 -4.71 10.79
CA ASN A 32 5.69 -5.46 11.32
C ASN A 32 5.36 -6.93 11.65
N ARG A 33 4.10 -7.21 11.98
CA ARG A 33 3.65 -8.55 12.43
C ARG A 33 3.12 -9.42 11.29
N VAL A 34 2.49 -8.81 10.29
CA VAL A 34 1.84 -9.55 9.20
C VAL A 34 2.69 -9.51 7.95
N PRO A 35 3.24 -10.64 7.52
CA PRO A 35 4.05 -10.71 6.31
C PRO A 35 3.22 -10.50 5.04
N VAL A 36 3.89 -10.23 3.93
CA VAL A 36 3.27 -10.26 2.60
C VAL A 36 3.20 -11.70 2.13
N LEU A 37 1.99 -12.21 2.00
CA LEU A 37 1.70 -13.59 1.62
C LEU A 37 1.13 -13.70 0.20
N ALA A 38 0.44 -12.66 -0.28
CA ALA A 38 -0.19 -12.66 -1.58
C ALA A 38 0.76 -12.06 -2.64
N ASP A 39 1.13 -12.86 -3.64
CA ASP A 39 1.98 -12.44 -4.76
C ASP A 39 1.16 -11.77 -5.87
N LEU A 40 0.41 -10.71 -5.49
CA LEU A 40 -0.56 -10.03 -6.34
C LEU A 40 -0.01 -8.73 -6.91
N LYS A 41 -0.44 -8.40 -8.13
CA LYS A 41 -0.15 -7.09 -8.75
C LYS A 41 -0.68 -5.93 -7.89
N PRO A 42 -0.04 -4.75 -7.96
CA PRO A 42 1.02 -4.33 -8.90
C PRO A 42 2.43 -4.84 -8.57
N SER A 43 2.72 -5.25 -7.36
CA SER A 43 4.08 -5.68 -6.95
C SER A 43 4.40 -7.16 -7.22
N GLY A 44 3.37 -8.01 -7.36
CA GLY A 44 3.49 -9.44 -7.61
C GLY A 44 3.11 -9.84 -9.03
N LYS A 45 2.95 -11.16 -9.25
CA LYS A 45 2.71 -11.77 -10.56
C LYS A 45 1.23 -11.87 -10.90
N TYR A 46 0.42 -12.26 -9.92
CA TYR A 46 -0.95 -12.73 -10.10
C TYR A 46 -1.96 -11.59 -9.99
N LEU A 47 -3.17 -11.82 -10.49
CA LEU A 47 -4.31 -10.92 -10.38
C LEU A 47 -5.24 -11.34 -9.24
N MET A 48 -6.19 -10.49 -8.86
CA MET A 48 -7.24 -10.85 -7.90
C MET A 48 -8.14 -11.98 -8.41
N GLU A 49 -8.28 -12.13 -9.72
CA GLU A 49 -8.97 -13.25 -10.36
C GLU A 49 -8.28 -14.58 -10.03
N ASP A 50 -6.95 -14.64 -10.14
CA ASP A 50 -6.18 -15.83 -9.77
C ASP A 50 -6.38 -16.19 -8.30
N LEU A 51 -6.46 -15.18 -7.40
CA LEU A 51 -6.76 -15.41 -6.00
C LEU A 51 -8.17 -15.97 -5.80
N HIS A 52 -9.15 -15.50 -6.58
CA HIS A 52 -10.53 -16.00 -6.53
C HIS A 52 -10.57 -17.50 -6.83
N GLU A 53 -9.87 -17.94 -7.88
CA GLU A 53 -9.81 -19.33 -8.32
C GLU A 53 -9.22 -20.28 -7.26
N VAL A 54 -8.35 -19.80 -6.40
CA VAL A 54 -7.71 -20.62 -5.35
C VAL A 54 -8.40 -20.56 -3.99
N GLY A 55 -9.59 -19.95 -3.91
CA GLY A 55 -10.40 -19.87 -2.69
C GLY A 55 -10.81 -18.45 -2.28
N GLY A 56 -10.24 -17.44 -2.90
CA GLY A 56 -10.62 -16.04 -2.72
C GLY A 56 -10.33 -15.46 -1.34
N VAL A 57 -10.85 -14.27 -1.11
CA VAL A 57 -10.71 -13.56 0.16
C VAL A 57 -11.21 -14.35 1.36
N PRO A 58 -12.34 -15.09 1.29
CA PRO A 58 -12.80 -15.88 2.44
C PRO A 58 -11.79 -16.96 2.88
N ALA A 59 -11.17 -17.67 1.93
CA ALA A 59 -10.15 -18.68 2.25
C ALA A 59 -8.87 -18.04 2.84
N VAL A 60 -8.48 -16.87 2.33
CA VAL A 60 -7.39 -16.07 2.91
C VAL A 60 -7.72 -15.68 4.36
N MET A 61 -8.93 -15.18 4.62
CA MET A 61 -9.36 -14.82 5.98
C MET A 61 -9.35 -16.03 6.91
N LYS A 62 -9.80 -17.18 6.44
CA LYS A 62 -9.75 -18.43 7.19
C LYS A 62 -8.31 -18.86 7.51
N TYR A 63 -7.40 -18.75 6.53
CA TYR A 63 -5.98 -18.99 6.76
C TYR A 63 -5.40 -18.07 7.84
N LEU A 64 -5.66 -16.77 7.74
CA LEU A 64 -5.19 -15.78 8.73
C LEU A 64 -5.76 -16.04 10.13
N LEU A 65 -7.02 -16.45 10.22
CA LEU A 65 -7.68 -16.80 11.47
C LEU A 65 -6.99 -18.02 12.13
N LYS A 66 -6.69 -19.08 11.37
CA LYS A 66 -5.95 -20.25 11.83
C LYS A 66 -4.58 -19.91 12.41
N HIS A 67 -3.95 -18.89 11.87
CA HIS A 67 -2.61 -18.44 12.29
C HIS A 67 -2.62 -17.25 13.26
N HIS A 68 -3.76 -16.95 13.87
CA HIS A 68 -3.92 -15.85 14.85
C HIS A 68 -3.52 -14.45 14.31
N LEU A 69 -3.65 -14.24 13.01
CA LEU A 69 -3.41 -12.96 12.33
C LEU A 69 -4.71 -12.19 12.04
N LEU A 70 -5.85 -12.72 12.45
CA LEU A 70 -7.17 -12.12 12.32
C LEU A 70 -7.95 -12.33 13.62
N HIS A 71 -8.67 -11.30 14.07
CA HIS A 71 -9.56 -11.38 15.23
C HIS A 71 -10.87 -12.03 14.82
N GLY A 72 -11.09 -13.26 15.29
CA GLY A 72 -12.27 -14.06 14.92
C GLY A 72 -13.54 -13.72 15.68
N ASP A 73 -13.40 -13.09 16.83
CA ASP A 73 -14.48 -12.73 17.77
C ASP A 73 -15.23 -11.45 17.39
N CYS A 74 -14.72 -10.69 16.42
CA CYS A 74 -15.34 -9.46 15.95
C CYS A 74 -16.66 -9.73 15.24
N LEU A 75 -17.71 -8.99 15.65
CA LEU A 75 -19.04 -9.07 15.07
C LEU A 75 -19.05 -8.48 13.65
N THR A 76 -19.81 -9.08 12.75
CA THR A 76 -19.95 -8.63 11.36
C THR A 76 -21.38 -8.17 11.06
N VAL A 77 -21.59 -7.61 9.86
CA VAL A 77 -22.93 -7.19 9.38
C VAL A 77 -23.93 -8.35 9.25
N THR A 78 -23.46 -9.59 9.26
CA THR A 78 -24.36 -10.77 9.22
C THR A 78 -24.99 -11.11 10.59
N GLY A 79 -24.61 -10.38 11.65
CA GLY A 79 -24.97 -10.69 13.02
C GLY A 79 -24.19 -11.86 13.64
N LYS A 80 -23.21 -12.40 12.92
CA LYS A 80 -22.28 -13.44 13.36
C LYS A 80 -20.88 -12.88 13.47
N THR A 81 -20.02 -13.56 14.21
CA THR A 81 -18.58 -13.23 14.27
C THR A 81 -17.86 -13.61 12.97
N ILE A 82 -16.65 -13.09 12.80
CA ILE A 82 -15.78 -13.48 11.69
C ILE A 82 -15.53 -14.99 11.71
N ALA A 83 -15.23 -15.56 12.86
CA ALA A 83 -14.98 -17.00 13.00
C ALA A 83 -16.19 -17.84 12.56
N GLU A 84 -17.40 -17.51 13.04
CA GLU A 84 -18.64 -18.21 12.65
C GLU A 84 -18.91 -18.11 11.14
N ASN A 85 -18.67 -16.96 10.52
CA ASN A 85 -18.83 -16.79 9.07
C ASN A 85 -17.81 -17.62 8.25
N LEU A 86 -16.65 -17.92 8.83
CA LEU A 86 -15.58 -18.68 8.15
C LEU A 86 -15.66 -20.19 8.37
N GLU A 87 -16.52 -20.70 9.26
CA GLU A 87 -16.62 -22.14 9.56
C GLU A 87 -16.85 -23.00 8.31
N SER A 88 -17.78 -22.60 7.44
CA SER A 88 -18.14 -23.33 6.22
C SER A 88 -17.26 -23.00 5.01
N VAL A 89 -16.36 -22.04 5.13
CA VAL A 89 -15.47 -21.65 4.04
C VAL A 89 -14.43 -22.74 3.83
N GLN A 90 -14.16 -23.06 2.56
CA GLN A 90 -13.08 -24.01 2.20
C GLN A 90 -11.71 -23.37 2.42
N ASP A 91 -10.70 -24.22 2.60
CA ASP A 91 -9.33 -23.77 2.68
C ASP A 91 -8.81 -23.35 1.28
N LEU A 92 -7.68 -22.66 1.24
CA LEU A 92 -7.00 -22.37 -0.01
C LEU A 92 -6.67 -23.67 -0.76
N THR A 93 -6.79 -23.66 -2.08
CA THR A 93 -6.48 -24.82 -2.92
C THR A 93 -5.06 -25.31 -2.66
N GLU A 94 -4.92 -26.62 -2.47
CA GLU A 94 -3.63 -27.25 -2.24
C GLU A 94 -2.69 -27.08 -3.45
N GLY A 95 -1.42 -26.77 -3.21
CA GLY A 95 -0.40 -26.60 -4.26
C GLY A 95 -0.48 -25.28 -5.04
N GLN A 96 -1.43 -24.40 -4.73
CA GLN A 96 -1.51 -23.07 -5.35
C GLN A 96 -0.29 -22.20 -4.99
N GLN A 97 0.03 -21.20 -5.82
CA GLN A 97 1.22 -20.34 -5.70
C GLN A 97 0.87 -18.85 -5.60
N VAL A 98 -0.41 -18.51 -5.54
CA VAL A 98 -0.89 -17.12 -5.51
C VAL A 98 -0.76 -16.53 -4.12
N PHE A 99 -1.04 -17.34 -3.09
CA PHE A 99 -0.94 -16.99 -1.69
C PHE A 99 0.04 -17.95 -1.00
N LEU A 100 1.16 -17.42 -0.57
CA LEU A 100 2.26 -18.20 0.00
C LEU A 100 2.04 -18.46 1.50
N PRO A 101 2.60 -19.56 2.05
CA PRO A 101 2.49 -19.87 3.45
C PRO A 101 3.38 -18.96 4.31
N LEU A 102 3.06 -18.88 5.59
CA LEU A 102 3.82 -18.06 6.56
C LEU A 102 5.29 -18.45 6.68
N GLU A 103 5.61 -19.69 6.42
CA GLU A 103 6.97 -20.23 6.46
C GLU A 103 7.84 -19.75 5.30
N ASN A 104 7.20 -19.33 4.20
CA ASN A 104 7.89 -18.84 3.00
C ASN A 104 7.14 -17.65 2.38
N PRO A 105 7.04 -16.51 3.06
CA PRO A 105 6.30 -15.36 2.59
C PRO A 105 7.01 -14.65 1.42
N VAL A 106 6.26 -13.85 0.65
CA VAL A 106 6.83 -12.93 -0.36
C VAL A 106 7.80 -11.95 0.30
N LYS A 107 7.44 -11.46 1.49
CA LYS A 107 8.25 -10.55 2.31
C LYS A 107 7.90 -10.79 3.78
N ALA A 108 8.92 -10.78 4.65
CA ALA A 108 8.79 -11.13 6.06
C ALA A 108 7.94 -10.14 6.88
N ASN A 109 7.75 -8.92 6.39
CA ASN A 109 6.90 -7.90 7.00
C ASN A 109 6.01 -7.23 5.94
N GLY A 110 5.05 -6.40 6.37
CA GLY A 110 4.11 -5.72 5.47
C GLY A 110 4.78 -4.74 4.50
N HIS A 111 4.10 -4.45 3.40
CA HIS A 111 4.55 -3.47 2.42
C HIS A 111 4.45 -2.02 2.90
N LEU A 112 3.50 -1.72 3.79
CA LEU A 112 3.27 -0.36 4.27
C LEU A 112 4.25 -0.03 5.38
N GLN A 113 4.98 1.06 5.21
CA GLN A 113 5.93 1.58 6.19
C GLN A 113 5.56 3.01 6.54
N MET A 114 5.50 3.28 7.84
CA MET A 114 5.26 4.62 8.36
C MET A 114 6.61 5.30 8.56
N LEU A 115 6.79 6.44 7.92
CA LEU A 115 8.05 7.17 7.88
C LEU A 115 7.89 8.52 8.59
N TYR A 116 8.87 8.89 9.39
CA TYR A 116 8.93 10.15 10.10
C TYR A 116 10.26 10.86 9.83
N GLY A 117 10.23 12.17 9.78
CA GLY A 117 11.43 12.97 9.57
C GLY A 117 11.11 14.47 9.53
N ASN A 118 12.12 15.30 9.31
CA ASN A 118 11.95 16.75 9.25
C ASN A 118 11.07 17.23 8.07
N LEU A 119 10.91 16.41 7.04
CA LEU A 119 10.01 16.69 5.91
C LEU A 119 8.59 16.21 6.18
N ALA A 120 8.42 15.18 7.00
CA ALA A 120 7.14 14.57 7.35
C ALA A 120 7.07 14.38 8.88
N THR A 121 6.95 15.48 9.60
CA THR A 121 6.98 15.48 11.08
C THR A 121 5.78 14.78 11.71
N GLU A 122 4.63 14.82 11.03
CA GLU A 122 3.40 14.12 11.42
C GLU A 122 3.29 12.72 10.79
N GLY A 123 4.32 12.31 10.05
CA GLY A 123 4.41 11.02 9.39
C GLY A 123 3.97 11.01 7.93
N SER A 124 4.43 10.00 7.24
CA SER A 124 4.05 9.66 5.87
C SER A 124 3.96 8.16 5.70
N VAL A 125 3.36 7.70 4.61
CA VAL A 125 3.21 6.29 4.30
C VAL A 125 3.96 5.96 3.02
N ALA A 126 4.85 4.98 3.09
CA ALA A 126 5.50 4.41 1.93
C ALA A 126 5.04 2.97 1.70
N LYS A 127 4.96 2.55 0.44
CA LYS A 127 4.79 1.16 0.06
C LYS A 127 6.13 0.62 -0.40
N ILE A 128 6.73 -0.26 0.41
CA ILE A 128 8.05 -0.87 0.16
C ILE A 128 7.84 -2.31 -0.24
N SER A 129 7.95 -2.61 -1.53
CA SER A 129 7.77 -3.96 -2.06
C SER A 129 9.01 -4.85 -1.89
N GLY A 130 10.15 -4.24 -1.58
CA GLY A 130 11.45 -4.90 -1.43
C GLY A 130 12.30 -4.84 -2.72
N LYS A 131 11.81 -4.18 -3.76
CA LYS A 131 12.53 -3.99 -5.04
C LYS A 131 13.21 -2.62 -5.14
N GLU A 132 12.75 -1.66 -4.33
CA GLU A 132 13.13 -0.25 -4.38
C GLU A 132 14.40 0.06 -3.57
N GLY A 133 14.78 -0.83 -2.64
CA GLY A 133 15.79 -0.57 -1.63
C GLY A 133 15.25 0.25 -0.44
N ASP A 134 16.09 0.43 0.56
CA ASP A 134 15.70 1.08 1.82
C ASP A 134 16.28 2.51 1.95
N TYR A 135 16.96 3.00 0.93
CA TYR A 135 17.63 4.28 0.95
C TYR A 135 17.65 4.94 -0.43
N PHE A 136 17.35 6.23 -0.46
CA PHE A 136 17.52 7.07 -1.63
C PHE A 136 17.98 8.47 -1.22
N GLU A 137 18.99 9.00 -1.90
CA GLU A 137 19.47 10.38 -1.73
C GLU A 137 19.56 11.06 -3.09
N GLY A 138 19.12 12.31 -3.15
CA GLY A 138 19.14 13.03 -4.40
C GLY A 138 18.74 14.50 -4.27
N THR A 139 18.94 15.23 -5.38
CA THR A 139 18.53 16.65 -5.45
C THR A 139 17.03 16.75 -5.66
N ALA A 140 16.35 17.54 -4.83
CA ALA A 140 14.93 17.79 -4.95
C ALA A 140 14.60 18.55 -6.25
N LYS A 141 13.62 18.04 -7.00
CA LYS A 141 12.98 18.72 -8.11
C LYS A 141 11.50 18.92 -7.75
N VAL A 142 11.14 20.15 -7.46
CA VAL A 142 9.83 20.48 -6.88
C VAL A 142 8.87 20.94 -7.97
N PHE A 143 7.63 20.44 -7.89
CA PHE A 143 6.51 20.78 -8.77
C PHE A 143 5.26 21.06 -7.94
N ASP A 144 4.41 21.97 -8.41
CA ASP A 144 3.23 22.43 -7.68
C ASP A 144 1.94 21.66 -8.04
N ASP A 145 2.02 20.77 -9.03
CA ASP A 145 0.92 19.87 -9.40
C ASP A 145 1.43 18.67 -10.24
N GLU A 146 0.53 17.71 -10.49
CA GLU A 146 0.85 16.50 -11.26
C GLU A 146 1.17 16.79 -12.75
N TYR A 147 0.58 17.80 -13.34
CA TYR A 147 0.77 18.13 -14.76
C TYR A 147 2.13 18.76 -14.99
N ALA A 148 2.57 19.60 -14.07
CA ALA A 148 3.91 20.17 -14.09
C ALA A 148 5.00 19.10 -14.05
N VAL A 149 4.80 18.00 -13.30
CA VAL A 149 5.72 16.85 -13.32
C VAL A 149 5.76 16.20 -14.69
N ILE A 150 4.59 15.96 -15.31
CA ILE A 150 4.51 15.32 -16.62
C ILE A 150 5.27 16.15 -17.67
N ASP A 151 5.08 17.46 -17.65
CA ASP A 151 5.78 18.36 -18.55
C ASP A 151 7.28 18.43 -18.23
N GLY A 152 7.67 18.44 -16.96
CA GLY A 152 9.05 18.37 -16.52
C GLY A 152 9.77 17.08 -16.96
N VAL A 153 9.07 15.95 -16.94
CA VAL A 153 9.60 14.67 -17.48
C VAL A 153 9.78 14.76 -19.00
N LYS A 154 8.78 15.24 -19.74
CA LYS A 154 8.83 15.40 -21.20
C LYS A 154 9.94 16.34 -21.65
N ASN A 155 10.16 17.42 -20.91
CA ASN A 155 11.16 18.45 -21.20
C ASN A 155 12.58 18.07 -20.72
N GLY A 156 12.74 16.87 -20.10
CA GLY A 156 14.03 16.41 -19.58
C GLY A 156 14.54 17.18 -18.35
N GLU A 157 13.63 17.83 -17.63
CA GLU A 157 13.95 18.50 -16.37
C GLU A 157 14.13 17.52 -15.21
N VAL A 158 13.40 16.39 -15.24
CA VAL A 158 13.57 15.29 -14.30
C VAL A 158 14.68 14.38 -14.80
N LYS A 159 15.69 14.17 -13.96
CA LYS A 159 16.90 13.40 -14.30
C LYS A 159 17.14 12.28 -13.28
N PRO A 160 17.91 11.25 -13.65
CA PRO A 160 18.41 10.28 -12.67
C PRO A 160 19.04 10.97 -11.46
N GLY A 161 18.76 10.46 -10.27
CA GLY A 161 19.22 11.04 -9.00
C GLY A 161 18.35 12.18 -8.48
N ASN A 162 17.22 12.50 -9.11
CA ASN A 162 16.30 13.47 -8.55
C ASN A 162 15.33 12.83 -7.53
N VAL A 163 14.99 13.60 -6.49
CA VAL A 163 13.79 13.41 -5.67
C VAL A 163 12.72 14.34 -6.22
N VAL A 164 11.75 13.81 -6.94
CA VAL A 164 10.60 14.57 -7.43
C VAL A 164 9.64 14.82 -6.29
N VAL A 165 9.32 16.07 -6.03
CA VAL A 165 8.40 16.50 -4.97
C VAL A 165 7.19 17.15 -5.59
N ILE A 166 6.00 16.56 -5.41
CA ILE A 166 4.73 17.16 -5.82
C ILE A 166 4.05 17.72 -4.57
N ARG A 167 3.82 19.02 -4.56
CA ARG A 167 3.21 19.71 -3.43
C ARG A 167 1.84 20.30 -3.79
N TYR A 168 1.09 20.74 -2.78
CA TYR A 168 -0.24 21.32 -2.89
C TYR A 168 -1.32 20.36 -3.44
N CYS A 169 -1.06 19.05 -3.39
CA CYS A 169 -2.00 17.98 -3.76
C CYS A 169 -2.62 17.29 -2.55
N GLY A 170 -2.22 17.67 -1.34
CA GLY A 170 -2.76 17.17 -0.08
C GLY A 170 -4.10 17.76 0.30
N PRO A 171 -4.66 17.39 1.46
CA PRO A 171 -6.01 17.78 1.88
C PRO A 171 -6.18 19.29 2.09
N LYS A 172 -5.10 20.01 2.37
CA LYS A 172 -5.12 21.49 2.54
C LYS A 172 -4.96 22.26 1.23
N GLY A 173 -4.32 21.69 0.21
CA GLY A 173 -3.97 22.36 -1.04
C GLY A 173 -4.70 21.82 -2.27
N GLY A 174 -5.07 20.53 -2.26
CA GLY A 174 -5.70 19.83 -3.38
C GLY A 174 -7.16 19.47 -3.11
N PRO A 175 -8.16 20.15 -3.71
CA PRO A 175 -9.56 19.80 -3.53
C PRO A 175 -9.83 18.35 -3.87
N GLY A 176 -10.42 17.59 -2.91
CA GLY A 176 -10.70 16.16 -3.06
C GLY A 176 -9.47 15.25 -3.02
N MET A 177 -8.27 15.79 -2.85
CA MET A 177 -7.01 15.04 -2.76
C MET A 177 -6.94 13.94 -3.84
N PRO A 178 -6.78 14.29 -5.12
CA PRO A 178 -6.86 13.33 -6.22
C PRO A 178 -5.82 12.23 -6.10
N GLU A 179 -6.20 11.04 -6.52
CA GLU A 179 -5.29 9.89 -6.57
C GLU A 179 -4.45 9.96 -7.84
N MET A 180 -3.19 10.36 -7.71
CA MET A 180 -2.32 10.63 -8.85
C MET A 180 -1.71 9.33 -9.40
N LEU A 181 -2.01 9.03 -10.67
CA LEU A 181 -1.42 7.93 -11.42
C LEU A 181 -0.44 8.43 -12.52
N LYS A 182 -0.77 9.56 -13.14
CA LYS A 182 -0.03 10.07 -14.29
C LYS A 182 1.44 10.39 -14.02
N PRO A 183 1.84 10.98 -12.87
CA PRO A 183 3.25 11.24 -12.57
C PRO A 183 4.09 9.97 -12.49
N THR A 184 3.58 8.92 -11.82
CA THR A 184 4.25 7.63 -11.72
C THR A 184 4.41 7.00 -13.09
N SER A 185 3.34 7.00 -13.91
CA SER A 185 3.36 6.48 -15.28
C SER A 185 4.32 7.24 -16.18
N ALA A 186 4.40 8.57 -16.05
CA ALA A 186 5.32 9.40 -16.84
C ALA A 186 6.78 9.10 -16.50
N ILE A 187 7.11 9.00 -15.21
CA ILE A 187 8.47 8.66 -14.75
C ILE A 187 8.86 7.25 -15.20
N MET A 188 7.96 6.27 -15.05
CA MET A 188 8.20 4.90 -15.51
C MET A 188 8.36 4.83 -17.03
N GLY A 189 7.49 5.51 -17.79
CA GLY A 189 7.53 5.57 -19.25
C GLY A 189 8.78 6.23 -19.80
N ALA A 190 9.40 7.15 -19.06
CA ALA A 190 10.69 7.77 -19.39
C ALA A 190 11.90 6.91 -19.01
N GLY A 191 11.71 5.72 -18.44
CA GLY A 191 12.78 4.83 -17.98
C GLY A 191 13.48 5.29 -16.70
N LEU A 192 12.86 6.21 -15.94
CA LEU A 192 13.44 6.81 -14.74
C LEU A 192 13.01 6.10 -13.43
N GLY A 193 12.16 5.08 -13.48
CA GLY A 193 11.54 4.47 -12.31
C GLY A 193 12.51 3.90 -11.27
N ASN A 194 13.71 3.47 -11.69
CA ASN A 194 14.72 2.94 -10.78
C ASN A 194 15.79 3.98 -10.35
N SER A 195 15.68 5.21 -10.82
CA SER A 195 16.71 6.25 -10.63
C SER A 195 16.16 7.56 -10.07
N VAL A 196 14.86 7.62 -9.78
CA VAL A 196 14.17 8.79 -9.25
C VAL A 196 13.28 8.35 -8.08
N ALA A 197 13.31 9.09 -6.98
CA ALA A 197 12.32 8.97 -5.92
C ALA A 197 11.18 9.97 -6.15
N LEU A 198 9.98 9.61 -5.73
CA LEU A 198 8.77 10.43 -5.86
C LEU A 198 8.05 10.56 -4.52
N ILE A 199 7.82 11.79 -4.09
CA ILE A 199 7.12 12.12 -2.85
C ILE A 199 6.05 13.19 -3.08
N THR A 200 5.01 13.19 -2.25
CA THR A 200 3.93 14.16 -2.33
C THR A 200 3.29 14.37 -0.96
N ASP A 201 2.69 15.53 -0.76
CA ASP A 201 1.76 15.80 0.35
C ASP A 201 0.35 15.23 0.09
N GLY A 202 0.11 14.73 -1.12
CA GLY A 202 -1.10 14.06 -1.55
C GLY A 202 -1.01 12.53 -1.47
N ARG A 203 -1.52 11.84 -2.49
CA ARG A 203 -1.48 10.37 -2.61
C ARG A 203 -1.27 9.92 -4.04
N PHE A 204 -0.70 8.73 -4.17
CA PHE A 204 -0.53 8.07 -5.47
C PHE A 204 -1.49 6.90 -5.64
N SER A 205 -1.93 6.67 -6.89
CA SER A 205 -2.54 5.41 -7.28
C SER A 205 -1.46 4.32 -7.37
N GLY A 206 -1.80 3.10 -6.97
CA GLY A 206 -0.95 1.95 -7.17
C GLY A 206 -0.87 1.59 -8.65
N GLY A 207 0.19 1.97 -9.32
CA GLY A 207 0.43 1.67 -10.73
C GLY A 207 1.75 0.99 -10.94
#